data_629608685585961eb3f38cd1d358ea4d
#
_entry.id   629608685585961eb3f38cd1d358ea4d
#
_cell.length_a   1.000
_cell.length_b   1.000
_cell.length_c   1.000
_cell.angle_alpha   90.00
_cell.angle_beta   90.00
_cell.angle_gamma   90.00
#
_symmetry.space_group_name_H-M   'P 1'
#
loop_
_entity.id
_entity.type
_entity.pdbx_description
1 polymer ?
#
loop_
_entity_poly.entity_id
_entity_poly.type
_entity_poly.pdbx_seq_one_letter_code
_entity_poly.pdbx_strand_id
1 'polypeptide(L)'
;MIRPVSGLFILLASILPLLASPRASADDRPYDVLRHNYAPYCTPGDDLAFPMKIWGLAKDQHTFWRGSRDLLFTWVKNHARDWLDDKDAYLVTHGDLHLGNIGTYVREGQLGATSFGPVDFDDTAHLPFQVELLQGLITIRLSARQNDIDLSGPRREEIAHALYDSYRKAIASDKSTHDLVSDERQITKFIDQAQKHTYDKTLGKFTDDTGHFLRYVQTRHAQEKGLVPKEILRPAMDRADDMAKSLAQAIERSPAARAAFRYSDVATMRHSIKDVVLRTRLESVGSQGLKKYLVLLDKPLKGLDMDVVMYVKQEIPSAAERAGAIPMDPRSPGQRCAEDMDVLTNPSAYLNCWCDIGKESYWVSFKEPWSDEIELENVRNYPKLLEMTRVWGSVAGAMHRQQGSAIAAAILQRLNRPELFDQLRHRSTLYMATLDREYADFMSDPRARAEAAKAQAKLDAAKAQVTAEANAR
;
A
#
# COMPACT_ATOMS: atom_id res chain seq x y z
N MET A 1 64.17 -19.35 -46.93
CA MET A 1 64.43 -18.25 -45.99
C MET A 1 63.22 -17.35 -45.94
N ILE A 2 62.38 -17.54 -44.96
CA ILE A 2 61.19 -16.72 -44.73
C ILE A 2 61.25 -16.33 -43.24
N ARG A 3 61.37 -15.03 -42.99
CA ARG A 3 61.39 -14.47 -41.61
C ARG A 3 59.95 -14.33 -41.10
N PRO A 4 59.62 -14.60 -39.84
CA PRO A 4 58.33 -14.30 -39.26
C PRO A 4 58.21 -12.83 -38.83
N VAL A 5 57.05 -12.21 -39.17
CA VAL A 5 56.65 -10.88 -38.72
C VAL A 5 55.94 -11.03 -37.38
N SER A 6 56.54 -10.45 -36.32
CA SER A 6 55.95 -10.38 -34.98
C SER A 6 54.91 -9.25 -34.95
N GLY A 7 53.63 -9.63 -34.89
CA GLY A 7 52.54 -8.67 -34.66
C GLY A 7 52.36 -8.42 -33.18
N LEU A 8 52.64 -7.19 -32.77
CA LEU A 8 52.43 -6.67 -31.43
C LEU A 8 50.92 -6.34 -31.25
N PHE A 9 50.18 -7.17 -30.54
CA PHE A 9 48.81 -6.84 -30.11
C PHE A 9 48.88 -5.88 -28.92
N ILE A 10 48.58 -4.60 -29.17
CA ILE A 10 48.37 -3.62 -28.09
C ILE A 10 46.91 -3.83 -27.60
N LEU A 11 46.77 -4.41 -26.42
CA LEU A 11 45.50 -4.43 -25.68
C LEU A 11 45.23 -3.01 -25.16
N LEU A 12 44.37 -2.27 -25.86
CA LEU A 12 43.79 -1.04 -25.32
C LEU A 12 42.75 -1.45 -24.27
N ALA A 13 43.15 -1.49 -23.01
CA ALA A 13 42.24 -1.51 -21.88
C ALA A 13 41.57 -0.13 -21.82
N SER A 14 40.34 -0.06 -22.33
CA SER A 14 39.46 1.09 -22.13
C SER A 14 39.09 1.18 -20.65
N ILE A 15 39.84 2.03 -19.93
CA ILE A 15 39.47 2.50 -18.58
C ILE A 15 38.24 3.38 -18.78
N LEU A 16 37.03 2.81 -18.63
CA LEU A 16 35.82 3.61 -18.38
C LEU A 16 36.08 4.35 -17.06
N PRO A 17 36.00 5.70 -17.04
CA PRO A 17 35.96 6.38 -15.78
C PRO A 17 34.71 5.90 -15.02
N LEU A 18 34.92 5.26 -13.87
CA LEU A 18 33.85 5.17 -12.86
C LEU A 18 33.40 6.61 -12.63
N LEU A 19 32.28 6.98 -13.22
CA LEU A 19 31.56 8.19 -12.85
C LEU A 19 31.22 8.04 -11.36
N ALA A 20 32.05 8.66 -10.54
CA ALA A 20 31.73 8.85 -9.14
C ALA A 20 30.40 9.58 -9.11
N SER A 21 29.33 8.85 -8.81
CA SER A 21 28.03 9.45 -8.53
C SER A 21 28.26 10.54 -7.49
N PRO A 22 27.68 11.76 -7.66
CA PRO A 22 27.83 12.80 -6.66
C PRO A 22 27.47 12.18 -5.30
N ARG A 23 28.32 12.35 -4.31
CA ARG A 23 27.99 11.97 -2.93
C ARG A 23 26.66 12.64 -2.59
N ALA A 24 25.66 11.83 -2.22
CA ALA A 24 24.41 12.33 -1.67
C ALA A 24 24.72 13.40 -0.63
N SER A 25 23.99 14.51 -0.67
CA SER A 25 24.11 15.53 0.38
C SER A 25 23.76 14.88 1.73
N ALA A 26 24.15 15.49 2.84
CA ALA A 26 23.79 14.97 4.17
C ALA A 26 22.27 14.83 4.32
N ASP A 27 21.50 15.62 3.57
CA ASP A 27 20.03 15.64 3.57
C ASP A 27 19.38 14.53 2.73
N ASP A 28 20.18 13.77 1.93
CA ASP A 28 19.66 12.71 1.06
C ASP A 28 19.80 11.31 1.68
N ARG A 29 20.31 11.19 2.92
CA ARG A 29 20.39 9.89 3.58
C ARG A 29 19.00 9.36 3.90
N PRO A 30 18.72 8.05 3.72
CA PRO A 30 17.41 7.46 3.89
C PRO A 30 16.74 7.76 5.24
N TYR A 31 17.49 7.72 6.32
CA TYR A 31 16.97 8.06 7.65
C TYR A 31 16.53 9.54 7.73
N ASP A 32 17.29 10.46 7.15
CA ASP A 32 16.98 11.90 7.18
C ASP A 32 15.76 12.22 6.33
N VAL A 33 15.65 11.62 5.14
CA VAL A 33 14.45 11.75 4.28
C VAL A 33 13.21 11.25 5.02
N LEU A 34 13.26 10.06 5.62
CA LEU A 34 12.13 9.49 6.36
C LEU A 34 11.79 10.35 7.60
N ARG A 35 12.79 10.83 8.32
CA ARG A 35 12.58 11.69 9.47
C ARG A 35 11.94 13.03 9.08
N HIS A 36 12.40 13.63 7.98
CA HIS A 36 11.86 14.90 7.49
C HIS A 36 10.44 14.74 6.95
N ASN A 37 10.19 13.73 6.12
CA ASN A 37 8.96 13.60 5.36
C ASN A 37 7.84 12.85 6.11
N TYR A 38 8.19 11.95 7.03
CA TYR A 38 7.20 11.09 7.68
C TYR A 38 7.01 11.38 9.19
N ALA A 39 8.08 11.62 9.95
CA ALA A 39 7.99 11.81 11.39
C ALA A 39 7.03 12.93 11.83
N PRO A 40 6.88 14.07 11.10
CA PRO A 40 5.93 15.12 11.46
C PRO A 40 4.46 14.68 11.53
N TYR A 41 4.11 13.59 10.84
CA TYR A 41 2.76 13.07 10.80
C TYR A 41 2.49 11.96 11.83
N CYS A 42 3.52 11.46 12.49
CA CYS A 42 3.37 10.48 13.57
C CYS A 42 2.56 11.06 14.72
N THR A 43 1.84 10.19 15.44
CA THR A 43 0.97 10.58 16.56
C THR A 43 1.75 11.42 17.58
N PRO A 44 1.36 12.68 17.84
CA PRO A 44 2.02 13.53 18.82
C PRO A 44 1.98 12.90 20.22
N GLY A 45 3.11 12.95 20.93
CA GLY A 45 3.25 12.38 22.27
C GLY A 45 3.40 10.86 22.32
N ASP A 46 3.37 10.18 21.18
CA ASP A 46 3.74 8.76 21.07
C ASP A 46 5.22 8.63 20.64
N ASP A 47 6.09 8.53 21.64
CA ASP A 47 7.54 8.39 21.46
C ASP A 47 7.95 7.14 20.68
N LEU A 48 7.02 6.25 20.37
CA LEU A 48 7.25 5.01 19.66
C LEU A 48 6.72 5.04 18.23
N ALA A 49 5.89 6.00 17.86
CA ALA A 49 5.27 6.04 16.55
C ALA A 49 6.30 5.98 15.41
N PHE A 50 7.29 6.86 15.44
CA PHE A 50 8.39 6.85 14.45
C PHE A 50 9.39 5.71 14.68
N PRO A 51 9.86 5.38 15.90
CA PRO A 51 10.67 4.19 16.15
C PRO A 51 10.08 2.89 15.61
N MET A 52 8.78 2.67 15.74
CA MET A 52 8.08 1.50 15.18
C MET A 52 8.12 1.46 13.65
N LYS A 53 8.00 2.61 13.00
CA LYS A 53 8.20 2.73 11.55
C LYS A 53 9.60 2.27 11.16
N ILE A 54 10.63 2.82 11.81
CA ILE A 54 12.05 2.50 11.55
C ILE A 54 12.34 1.01 11.82
N TRP A 55 11.82 0.47 12.92
CA TRP A 55 11.94 -0.96 13.22
C TRP A 55 11.32 -1.85 12.14
N GLY A 56 10.15 -1.48 11.65
CA GLY A 56 9.49 -2.20 10.57
C GLY A 56 10.31 -2.20 9.28
N LEU A 57 10.89 -1.06 8.91
CA LEU A 57 11.72 -0.90 7.73
C LEU A 57 13.04 -1.71 7.80
N ALA A 58 13.54 -1.98 9.00
CA ALA A 58 14.78 -2.73 9.19
C ALA A 58 14.64 -4.26 9.00
N LYS A 59 13.42 -4.78 8.79
CA LYS A 59 13.19 -6.23 8.70
C LYS A 59 13.82 -6.87 7.45
N ASP A 60 13.56 -6.30 6.29
CA ASP A 60 14.05 -6.74 5.00
C ASP A 60 13.91 -5.64 3.94
N GLN A 61 14.55 -5.83 2.80
CA GLN A 61 14.60 -4.82 1.74
C GLN A 61 13.23 -4.59 1.07
N HIS A 62 12.40 -5.63 0.94
CA HIS A 62 11.05 -5.49 0.38
C HIS A 62 10.17 -4.65 1.30
N THR A 63 10.22 -4.93 2.61
CA THR A 63 9.52 -4.15 3.63
C THR A 63 10.04 -2.72 3.71
N PHE A 64 11.38 -2.52 3.58
CA PHE A 64 11.98 -1.19 3.47
C PHE A 64 11.40 -0.41 2.29
N TRP A 65 11.42 -0.99 1.09
CA TRP A 65 10.88 -0.35 -0.10
C TRP A 65 9.39 0.01 0.04
N ARG A 66 8.57 -0.92 0.55
CA ARG A 66 7.12 -0.69 0.78
C ARG A 66 6.85 0.47 1.74
N GLY A 67 7.65 0.61 2.77
CA GLY A 67 7.43 1.61 3.81
C GLY A 67 8.20 2.92 3.62
N SER A 68 9.03 3.05 2.58
CA SER A 68 9.87 4.22 2.32
C SER A 68 9.62 4.85 0.94
N ARG A 69 8.34 4.99 0.56
CA ARG A 69 7.94 5.58 -0.74
C ARG A 69 8.50 6.98 -0.97
N ASP A 70 8.70 7.74 0.09
CA ASP A 70 9.36 9.05 0.04
C ASP A 70 10.72 8.99 -0.66
N LEU A 71 11.49 7.91 -0.49
CA LEU A 71 12.78 7.71 -1.18
C LEU A 71 12.59 7.48 -2.67
N LEU A 72 11.61 6.63 -3.05
CA LEU A 72 11.29 6.41 -4.46
C LEU A 72 10.92 7.73 -5.15
N PHE A 73 10.04 8.52 -4.54
CA PHE A 73 9.60 9.78 -5.16
C PHE A 73 10.70 10.86 -5.14
N THR A 74 11.60 10.85 -4.16
CA THR A 74 12.82 11.66 -4.20
C THR A 74 13.70 11.26 -5.39
N TRP A 75 13.87 9.96 -5.62
CA TRP A 75 14.58 9.45 -6.77
C TRP A 75 13.89 9.81 -8.09
N VAL A 76 12.58 9.65 -8.21
CA VAL A 76 11.79 10.02 -9.41
C VAL A 76 11.97 11.49 -9.73
N LYS A 77 11.88 12.37 -8.72
CA LYS A 77 12.12 13.82 -8.88
C LYS A 77 13.48 14.13 -9.48
N ASN A 78 14.52 13.38 -9.10
CA ASN A 78 15.91 13.64 -9.51
C ASN A 78 16.32 12.93 -10.80
N HIS A 79 15.70 11.77 -11.14
CA HIS A 79 16.16 10.90 -12.23
C HIS A 79 15.10 10.61 -13.31
N ALA A 80 13.87 11.08 -13.12
CA ALA A 80 12.77 10.91 -14.07
C ALA A 80 11.99 12.21 -14.27
N ARG A 81 12.70 13.33 -14.25
CA ARG A 81 12.11 14.68 -14.38
C ARG A 81 11.36 14.85 -15.69
N ASP A 82 11.86 14.27 -16.79
CA ASP A 82 11.21 14.26 -18.09
C ASP A 82 9.82 13.61 -18.05
N TRP A 83 9.59 12.60 -17.20
CA TRP A 83 8.24 12.07 -16.98
C TRP A 83 7.37 13.04 -16.20
N LEU A 84 7.89 13.67 -15.14
CA LEU A 84 7.15 14.64 -14.35
C LEU A 84 6.82 15.92 -15.14
N ASP A 85 7.54 16.21 -16.21
CA ASP A 85 7.30 17.34 -17.08
C ASP A 85 6.27 17.04 -18.20
N ASP A 86 5.98 15.75 -18.49
CA ASP A 86 4.96 15.31 -19.46
C ASP A 86 3.53 15.37 -18.88
N LYS A 87 2.95 16.56 -18.86
CA LYS A 87 1.62 16.80 -18.25
C LYS A 87 0.48 16.02 -18.88
N ASP A 88 0.59 15.66 -20.14
CA ASP A 88 -0.45 14.86 -20.82
C ASP A 88 -0.40 13.36 -20.42
N ALA A 89 0.61 12.94 -19.66
CA ALA A 89 0.71 11.59 -19.12
C ALA A 89 0.10 11.45 -17.71
N TYR A 90 -0.35 12.55 -17.11
CA TYR A 90 -0.87 12.61 -15.75
C TYR A 90 -2.28 12.03 -15.66
N LEU A 91 -2.48 11.26 -14.60
CA LEU A 91 -3.78 10.72 -14.20
C LEU A 91 -3.74 10.44 -12.70
N VAL A 92 -4.86 10.06 -12.12
CA VAL A 92 -4.87 9.53 -10.76
C VAL A 92 -4.18 8.16 -10.77
N THR A 93 -3.10 8.01 -10.02
CA THR A 93 -2.38 6.75 -9.83
C THR A 93 -2.60 6.23 -8.42
N HIS A 94 -2.38 4.95 -8.20
CA HIS A 94 -2.42 4.36 -6.87
C HIS A 94 -1.26 4.86 -5.98
N GLY A 95 -0.11 5.15 -6.59
CA GLY A 95 1.08 5.67 -5.90
C GLY A 95 1.86 4.65 -5.09
N ASP A 96 1.24 3.54 -4.67
CA ASP A 96 1.85 2.41 -3.97
C ASP A 96 1.33 1.05 -4.47
N LEU A 97 1.09 0.89 -5.78
CA LEU A 97 0.58 -0.36 -6.33
C LEU A 97 1.66 -1.45 -6.33
N HIS A 98 1.82 -2.12 -5.20
CA HIS A 98 2.60 -3.35 -5.12
C HIS A 98 1.67 -4.57 -5.12
N LEU A 99 2.21 -5.80 -5.27
CA LEU A 99 1.38 -7.01 -5.34
C LEU A 99 0.48 -7.21 -4.12
N GLY A 100 0.94 -6.84 -2.92
CA GLY A 100 0.12 -6.91 -1.71
C GLY A 100 -0.96 -5.80 -1.60
N ASN A 101 -1.00 -4.83 -2.51
CA ASN A 101 -2.08 -3.84 -2.63
C ASN A 101 -3.03 -4.18 -3.80
N ILE A 102 -3.06 -5.45 -4.17
CA ILE A 102 -4.06 -6.03 -5.07
C ILE A 102 -4.83 -7.09 -4.29
N GLY A 103 -6.15 -7.00 -4.33
CA GLY A 103 -6.98 -7.87 -3.52
C GLY A 103 -8.46 -7.82 -3.89
N THR A 104 -9.28 -8.28 -2.97
CA THR A 104 -10.74 -8.21 -3.08
C THR A 104 -11.31 -7.10 -2.21
N TYR A 105 -12.42 -6.53 -2.65
CA TYR A 105 -13.20 -5.55 -1.90
C TYR A 105 -14.70 -5.72 -2.20
N VAL A 106 -15.56 -5.27 -1.30
CA VAL A 106 -17.02 -5.27 -1.52
C VAL A 106 -17.40 -4.07 -2.38
N ARG A 107 -18.17 -4.34 -3.42
CA ARG A 107 -18.67 -3.28 -4.30
C ARG A 107 -19.88 -2.57 -3.70
N GLU A 108 -20.04 -1.31 -4.03
CA GLU A 108 -21.16 -0.49 -3.65
C GLU A 108 -22.50 -1.15 -4.06
N GLY A 109 -23.49 -1.09 -3.16
CA GLY A 109 -24.85 -1.60 -3.40
C GLY A 109 -25.01 -3.11 -3.33
N GLN A 110 -23.96 -3.89 -3.10
CA GLN A 110 -24.00 -5.36 -3.07
C GLN A 110 -23.19 -5.96 -1.92
N LEU A 111 -23.73 -5.89 -0.69
CA LEU A 111 -23.13 -6.61 0.44
C LEU A 111 -22.93 -8.09 0.10
N GLY A 112 -21.70 -8.59 0.28
CA GLY A 112 -21.33 -9.97 -0.02
C GLY A 112 -20.88 -10.24 -1.46
N ALA A 113 -21.00 -9.27 -2.38
CA ALA A 113 -20.42 -9.40 -3.71
C ALA A 113 -19.01 -8.79 -3.74
N THR A 114 -18.01 -9.60 -4.04
CA THR A 114 -16.61 -9.17 -4.14
C THR A 114 -16.25 -8.69 -5.55
N SER A 115 -15.46 -7.64 -5.60
CA SER A 115 -14.69 -7.23 -6.78
C SER A 115 -13.21 -7.52 -6.53
N PHE A 116 -12.43 -7.56 -7.62
CA PHE A 116 -10.99 -7.74 -7.56
C PHE A 116 -10.30 -6.53 -8.20
N GLY A 117 -9.30 -5.99 -7.54
CA GLY A 117 -8.59 -4.80 -8.02
C GLY A 117 -7.62 -4.23 -6.99
N PRO A 118 -7.28 -2.93 -7.09
CA PRO A 118 -6.42 -2.25 -6.15
C PRO A 118 -7.10 -2.09 -4.78
N VAL A 119 -6.29 -2.12 -3.72
CA VAL A 119 -6.68 -1.88 -2.31
C VAL A 119 -5.61 -1.03 -1.61
N ASP A 120 -5.92 -0.38 -0.48
CA ASP A 120 -5.00 0.48 0.30
C ASP A 120 -4.54 1.76 -0.44
N PHE A 121 -5.41 2.74 -0.53
CA PHE A 121 -5.27 3.96 -1.36
C PHE A 121 -4.55 5.14 -0.68
N ASP A 122 -3.73 4.91 0.34
CA ASP A 122 -3.09 5.96 1.15
C ASP A 122 -2.21 6.93 0.35
N ASP A 123 -1.51 6.42 -0.64
CA ASP A 123 -0.50 7.15 -1.42
C ASP A 123 -0.99 7.55 -2.83
N THR A 124 -2.33 7.52 -3.08
CA THR A 124 -2.87 7.99 -4.36
C THR A 124 -2.41 9.40 -4.68
N ALA A 125 -2.13 9.64 -5.94
CA ALA A 125 -1.62 10.93 -6.38
C ALA A 125 -1.85 11.16 -7.88
N HIS A 126 -1.84 12.41 -8.31
CA HIS A 126 -1.85 12.76 -9.72
C HIS A 126 -0.43 12.69 -10.28
N LEU A 127 -0.10 11.61 -10.98
CA LEU A 127 1.25 11.30 -11.46
C LEU A 127 1.23 10.84 -12.93
N PRO A 128 2.36 10.94 -13.64
CA PRO A 128 2.51 10.29 -14.93
C PRO A 128 2.40 8.76 -14.79
N PHE A 129 1.63 8.10 -15.67
CA PHE A 129 1.43 6.64 -15.62
C PHE A 129 2.72 5.83 -15.67
N GLN A 130 3.79 6.38 -16.25
CA GLN A 130 5.12 5.75 -16.30
C GLN A 130 5.68 5.46 -14.90
N VAL A 131 5.37 6.32 -13.91
CA VAL A 131 5.81 6.13 -12.53
C VAL A 131 5.15 4.89 -11.90
N GLU A 132 3.87 4.65 -12.20
CA GLU A 132 3.19 3.43 -11.76
C GLU A 132 3.79 2.18 -12.42
N LEU A 133 4.05 2.20 -13.73
CA LEU A 133 4.71 1.08 -14.43
C LEU A 133 6.11 0.80 -13.87
N LEU A 134 6.87 1.85 -13.52
CA LEU A 134 8.15 1.70 -12.86
C LEU A 134 8.01 0.96 -11.52
N GLN A 135 7.03 1.35 -10.70
CA GLN A 135 6.73 0.67 -9.43
C GLN A 135 6.35 -0.80 -9.65
N GLY A 136 5.59 -1.10 -10.70
CA GLY A 136 5.24 -2.46 -11.09
C GLY A 136 6.48 -3.32 -11.38
N LEU A 137 7.42 -2.82 -12.16
CA LEU A 137 8.68 -3.54 -12.43
C LEU A 137 9.51 -3.75 -11.15
N ILE A 138 9.54 -2.76 -10.27
CA ILE A 138 10.28 -2.83 -9.01
C ILE A 138 9.65 -3.87 -8.08
N THR A 139 8.32 -3.83 -7.85
CA THR A 139 7.64 -4.76 -6.95
C THR A 139 7.80 -6.21 -7.39
N ILE A 140 7.72 -6.50 -8.71
CA ILE A 140 7.91 -7.85 -9.24
C ILE A 140 9.35 -8.33 -9.01
N ARG A 141 10.34 -7.48 -9.24
CA ARG A 141 11.77 -7.81 -8.99
C ARG A 141 12.07 -8.05 -7.52
N LEU A 142 11.48 -7.24 -6.64
CA LEU A 142 11.62 -7.43 -5.18
C LEU A 142 10.90 -8.70 -4.71
N SER A 143 9.72 -9.00 -5.24
CA SER A 143 9.01 -10.24 -4.94
C SER A 143 9.78 -11.47 -5.38
N ALA A 144 10.44 -11.40 -6.55
CA ALA A 144 11.35 -12.47 -7.01
C ALA A 144 12.51 -12.67 -6.03
N ARG A 145 13.16 -11.56 -5.62
CA ARG A 145 14.29 -11.60 -4.68
C ARG A 145 13.89 -12.15 -3.32
N GLN A 146 12.73 -11.74 -2.79
CA GLN A 146 12.21 -12.21 -1.49
C GLN A 146 11.92 -13.71 -1.48
N ASN A 147 11.53 -14.26 -2.62
CA ASN A 147 11.16 -15.68 -2.77
C ASN A 147 12.24 -16.52 -3.49
N ASP A 148 13.48 -16.03 -3.56
CA ASP A 148 14.62 -16.69 -4.19
C ASP A 148 14.35 -17.15 -5.64
N ILE A 149 13.55 -16.39 -6.39
CA ILE A 149 13.25 -16.67 -7.79
C ILE A 149 14.30 -16.01 -8.67
N ASP A 150 15.03 -16.82 -9.44
CA ASP A 150 16.03 -16.30 -10.38
C ASP A 150 15.39 -15.54 -11.54
N LEU A 151 15.72 -14.25 -11.68
CA LEU A 151 15.38 -13.37 -12.79
C LEU A 151 16.61 -13.00 -13.65
N SER A 152 17.56 -13.89 -13.77
CA SER A 152 18.70 -13.68 -14.67
C SER A 152 18.33 -13.92 -16.15
N GLY A 153 19.12 -13.34 -17.04
CA GLY A 153 19.01 -13.56 -18.50
C GLY A 153 17.60 -13.29 -19.08
N PRO A 154 17.07 -14.21 -19.91
CA PRO A 154 15.80 -14.02 -20.62
C PRO A 154 14.59 -13.81 -19.72
N ARG A 155 14.58 -14.37 -18.51
CA ARG A 155 13.44 -14.25 -17.59
C ARG A 155 13.16 -12.81 -17.17
N ARG A 156 14.18 -11.97 -17.06
CA ARG A 156 14.02 -10.54 -16.76
C ARG A 156 13.29 -9.81 -17.87
N GLU A 157 13.63 -10.13 -19.11
CA GLU A 157 12.96 -9.57 -20.29
C GLU A 157 11.52 -10.06 -20.38
N GLU A 158 11.29 -11.34 -20.20
CA GLU A 158 9.95 -11.92 -20.22
C GLU A 158 9.02 -11.29 -19.18
N ILE A 159 9.49 -11.06 -17.97
CA ILE A 159 8.74 -10.35 -16.92
C ILE A 159 8.42 -8.92 -17.33
N ALA A 160 9.39 -8.18 -17.89
CA ALA A 160 9.16 -6.81 -18.32
C ALA A 160 8.13 -6.73 -19.46
N HIS A 161 8.22 -7.62 -20.44
CA HIS A 161 7.25 -7.72 -21.51
C HIS A 161 5.87 -8.14 -20.98
N ALA A 162 5.79 -9.14 -20.10
CA ALA A 162 4.53 -9.60 -19.55
C ALA A 162 3.77 -8.49 -18.81
N LEU A 163 4.48 -7.65 -18.04
CA LEU A 163 3.88 -6.49 -17.37
C LEU A 163 3.39 -5.46 -18.40
N TYR A 164 4.26 -5.09 -19.33
CA TYR A 164 3.97 -4.05 -20.31
C TYR A 164 2.82 -4.43 -21.23
N ASP A 165 2.82 -5.67 -21.75
CA ASP A 165 1.83 -6.17 -22.68
C ASP A 165 0.46 -6.36 -22.01
N SER A 166 0.42 -6.88 -20.77
CA SER A 166 -0.84 -7.01 -20.02
C SER A 166 -1.43 -5.64 -19.67
N TYR A 167 -0.60 -4.68 -19.27
CA TYR A 167 -1.03 -3.31 -19.06
C TYR A 167 -1.60 -2.68 -20.34
N ARG A 168 -0.87 -2.80 -21.47
CA ARG A 168 -1.31 -2.29 -22.77
C ARG A 168 -2.62 -2.93 -23.23
N LYS A 169 -2.77 -4.25 -23.05
CA LYS A 169 -4.01 -4.98 -23.36
C LYS A 169 -5.18 -4.48 -22.52
N ALA A 170 -4.96 -4.23 -21.24
CA ALA A 170 -5.99 -3.75 -20.34
C ALA A 170 -6.43 -2.31 -20.68
N ILE A 171 -5.48 -1.39 -20.91
CA ILE A 171 -5.77 -0.01 -21.36
C ILE A 171 -6.58 0.03 -22.68
N ALA A 172 -6.34 -0.91 -23.57
CA ALA A 172 -7.04 -1.01 -24.86
C ALA A 172 -8.42 -1.70 -24.74
N SER A 173 -8.81 -2.17 -23.56
CA SER A 173 -10.01 -2.97 -23.33
C SER A 173 -11.03 -2.22 -22.48
N ASP A 174 -12.33 -2.46 -22.71
CA ASP A 174 -13.43 -2.01 -21.85
C ASP A 174 -13.83 -3.06 -20.81
N LYS A 175 -13.07 -4.14 -20.67
CA LYS A 175 -13.32 -5.21 -19.71
C LYS A 175 -13.02 -4.75 -18.28
N SER A 176 -13.81 -5.24 -17.33
CA SER A 176 -13.52 -5.06 -15.90
C SER A 176 -12.20 -5.75 -15.50
N THR A 177 -11.64 -5.36 -14.38
CA THR A 177 -10.44 -6.04 -13.83
C THR A 177 -10.71 -7.54 -13.65
N HIS A 178 -11.89 -7.90 -13.12
CA HIS A 178 -12.29 -9.29 -12.94
C HIS A 178 -12.26 -10.09 -14.25
N ASP A 179 -12.81 -9.53 -15.35
CA ASP A 179 -12.83 -10.20 -16.66
C ASP A 179 -11.43 -10.33 -17.27
N LEU A 180 -10.55 -9.35 -17.01
CA LEU A 180 -9.16 -9.39 -17.51
C LEU A 180 -8.31 -10.46 -16.85
N VAL A 181 -8.63 -10.84 -15.61
CA VAL A 181 -7.88 -11.83 -14.82
C VAL A 181 -8.63 -13.15 -14.67
N SER A 182 -9.79 -13.32 -15.31
CA SER A 182 -10.64 -14.53 -15.23
C SER A 182 -9.95 -15.81 -15.66
N ASP A 183 -8.99 -15.71 -16.60
CA ASP A 183 -8.20 -16.83 -17.07
C ASP A 183 -7.07 -17.24 -16.08
N GLU A 184 -6.75 -16.39 -15.10
CA GLU A 184 -5.72 -16.64 -14.11
C GLU A 184 -6.29 -17.46 -12.95
N ARG A 185 -6.09 -18.77 -13.01
CA ARG A 185 -6.71 -19.76 -12.11
C ARG A 185 -6.49 -19.49 -10.61
N GLN A 186 -5.35 -18.91 -10.26
CA GLN A 186 -5.04 -18.63 -8.85
C GLN A 186 -5.88 -17.46 -8.34
N ILE A 187 -6.11 -16.45 -9.19
CA ILE A 187 -6.93 -15.28 -8.86
C ILE A 187 -8.39 -15.68 -8.71
N THR A 188 -8.93 -16.49 -9.64
CA THR A 188 -10.30 -17.00 -9.51
C THR A 188 -10.51 -17.74 -8.20
N LYS A 189 -9.58 -18.63 -7.83
CA LYS A 189 -9.64 -19.33 -6.53
C LYS A 189 -9.54 -18.39 -5.33
N PHE A 190 -8.72 -17.34 -5.42
CA PHE A 190 -8.55 -16.34 -4.38
C PHE A 190 -9.85 -15.56 -4.15
N ILE A 191 -10.50 -15.11 -5.22
CA ILE A 191 -11.81 -14.43 -5.16
C ILE A 191 -12.87 -15.36 -4.56
N ASP A 192 -12.93 -16.63 -5.02
CA ASP A 192 -13.87 -17.64 -4.48
C ASP A 192 -13.66 -17.90 -2.99
N GLN A 193 -12.43 -17.83 -2.50
CA GLN A 193 -12.12 -17.98 -1.08
C GLN A 193 -12.58 -16.76 -0.28
N ALA A 194 -12.29 -15.56 -0.75
CA ALA A 194 -12.73 -14.32 -0.11
C ALA A 194 -14.26 -14.28 0.02
N GLN A 195 -15.01 -14.70 -1.00
CA GLN A 195 -16.48 -14.74 -0.98
C GLN A 195 -17.07 -15.68 0.08
N LYS A 196 -16.30 -16.68 0.54
CA LYS A 196 -16.75 -17.61 1.60
C LYS A 196 -16.65 -17.04 3.02
N HIS A 197 -16.01 -15.91 3.18
CA HIS A 197 -15.93 -15.25 4.48
C HIS A 197 -17.29 -14.74 4.90
N THR A 198 -17.57 -14.77 6.19
CA THR A 198 -18.83 -14.28 6.76
C THR A 198 -18.56 -13.15 7.73
N TYR A 199 -19.53 -12.24 7.85
CA TYR A 199 -19.36 -11.09 8.72
C TYR A 199 -19.26 -11.49 10.20
N ASP A 200 -20.03 -12.51 10.66
CA ASP A 200 -19.95 -13.05 12.02
C ASP A 200 -18.53 -13.44 12.43
N LYS A 201 -17.83 -14.17 11.54
CA LYS A 201 -16.44 -14.58 11.80
C LYS A 201 -15.50 -13.39 11.87
N THR A 202 -15.76 -12.35 11.09
CA THR A 202 -14.93 -11.14 11.10
C THR A 202 -15.20 -10.32 12.36
N LEU A 203 -16.47 -10.12 12.73
CA LEU A 203 -16.83 -9.45 13.97
C LEU A 203 -16.22 -10.17 15.18
N GLY A 204 -16.35 -11.48 15.26
CA GLY A 204 -15.78 -12.30 16.34
C GLY A 204 -14.24 -12.33 16.41
N LYS A 205 -13.53 -11.82 15.40
CA LYS A 205 -12.07 -11.57 15.49
C LYS A 205 -11.75 -10.33 16.32
N PHE A 206 -12.66 -9.37 16.38
CA PHE A 206 -12.44 -8.07 17.02
C PHE A 206 -13.20 -7.90 18.32
N THR A 207 -14.31 -8.64 18.53
CA THR A 207 -15.20 -8.48 19.68
C THR A 207 -15.23 -9.72 20.57
N ASP A 208 -15.52 -9.50 21.85
CA ASP A 208 -15.79 -10.54 22.84
C ASP A 208 -17.29 -10.91 22.89
N ASP A 209 -17.66 -11.86 23.75
CA ASP A 209 -19.04 -12.33 23.92
C ASP A 209 -19.96 -11.27 24.55
N THR A 210 -19.40 -10.20 25.11
CA THR A 210 -20.17 -9.07 25.67
C THR A 210 -20.45 -7.98 24.64
N GLY A 211 -19.94 -8.14 23.41
CA GLY A 211 -20.11 -7.18 22.32
C GLY A 211 -19.23 -5.94 22.45
N HIS A 212 -18.05 -6.07 23.08
CA HIS A 212 -17.01 -5.05 23.13
C HIS A 212 -15.77 -5.49 22.40
N PHE A 213 -14.89 -4.52 22.03
CA PHE A 213 -13.65 -4.88 21.40
C PHE A 213 -12.70 -5.66 22.32
N LEU A 214 -12.06 -6.66 21.76
CA LEU A 214 -10.93 -7.33 22.39
C LEU A 214 -9.77 -6.34 22.60
N ARG A 215 -8.95 -6.56 23.62
CA ARG A 215 -7.74 -5.74 23.83
C ARG A 215 -6.63 -6.01 22.83
N TYR A 216 -6.65 -7.17 22.20
CA TYR A 216 -5.71 -7.57 21.13
C TYR A 216 -6.33 -8.59 20.20
N VAL A 217 -5.91 -8.54 18.94
CA VAL A 217 -6.33 -9.51 17.93
C VAL A 217 -5.21 -10.54 17.78
N GLN A 218 -5.54 -11.80 18.08
CA GLN A 218 -4.67 -12.94 17.85
C GLN A 218 -5.36 -13.93 16.94
N THR A 219 -4.59 -14.61 16.06
CA THR A 219 -5.10 -15.82 15.44
C THR A 219 -5.16 -16.92 16.52
N ARG A 220 -6.15 -17.85 16.45
CA ARG A 220 -6.25 -19.00 17.36
C ARG A 220 -4.94 -19.77 17.45
N HIS A 221 -4.25 -19.95 16.34
CA HIS A 221 -2.96 -20.62 16.27
C HIS A 221 -1.82 -19.85 16.99
N ALA A 222 -1.87 -18.52 16.98
CA ALA A 222 -0.92 -17.68 17.72
C ALA A 222 -1.16 -17.75 19.23
N GLN A 223 -2.42 -17.82 19.66
CA GLN A 223 -2.79 -18.04 21.06
C GLN A 223 -2.28 -19.39 21.59
N GLU A 224 -2.50 -20.45 20.82
CA GLU A 224 -2.07 -21.81 21.18
C GLU A 224 -0.53 -21.95 21.28
N LYS A 225 0.23 -21.11 20.57
CA LYS A 225 1.70 -21.11 20.55
C LYS A 225 2.36 -20.02 21.39
N GLY A 226 1.58 -19.23 22.14
CA GLY A 226 2.11 -18.10 22.92
C GLY A 226 2.78 -17.01 22.07
N LEU A 227 2.36 -16.87 20.80
CA LEU A 227 2.92 -15.89 19.88
C LEU A 227 2.35 -14.49 20.13
N VAL A 228 3.08 -13.48 19.73
CA VAL A 228 2.72 -12.06 19.86
C VAL A 228 1.40 -11.77 19.16
N PRO A 229 0.51 -10.94 19.75
CA PRO A 229 -0.67 -10.45 19.05
C PRO A 229 -0.28 -9.67 17.80
N LYS A 230 -1.02 -9.84 16.71
CA LYS A 230 -0.82 -9.06 15.48
C LYS A 230 -1.19 -7.59 15.67
N GLU A 231 -2.12 -7.33 16.57
CA GLU A 231 -2.70 -6.00 16.80
C GLU A 231 -2.96 -5.77 18.28
N ILE A 232 -2.75 -4.54 18.72
CA ILE A 232 -3.13 -4.04 20.04
C ILE A 232 -4.29 -3.07 19.86
N LEU A 233 -5.37 -3.27 20.64
CA LEU A 233 -6.55 -2.42 20.65
C LEU A 233 -6.63 -1.71 22.02
N ARG A 234 -6.33 -0.39 22.01
CA ARG A 234 -6.38 0.42 23.23
C ARG A 234 -7.74 1.10 23.33
N PRO A 235 -8.44 1.01 24.48
CA PRO A 235 -9.69 1.74 24.67
C PRO A 235 -9.56 3.22 24.36
N ALA A 236 -10.55 3.78 23.67
CA ALA A 236 -10.60 5.18 23.24
C ALA A 236 -12.03 5.73 23.27
N MET A 237 -12.84 5.32 24.26
CA MET A 237 -14.24 5.78 24.42
C MET A 237 -14.34 7.28 24.75
N ASP A 238 -13.28 7.89 25.26
CA ASP A 238 -13.14 9.35 25.40
C ASP A 238 -13.23 10.09 24.05
N ARG A 239 -13.04 9.39 22.93
CA ARG A 239 -13.17 9.92 21.56
C ARG A 239 -14.54 9.68 20.93
N ALA A 240 -15.49 9.06 21.65
CA ALA A 240 -16.78 8.66 21.07
C ALA A 240 -17.59 9.84 20.52
N ASP A 241 -17.55 11.01 21.17
CA ASP A 241 -18.23 12.21 20.68
C ASP A 241 -17.62 12.75 19.39
N ASP A 242 -16.30 12.74 19.28
CA ASP A 242 -15.58 13.11 18.05
C ASP A 242 -15.88 12.11 16.94
N MET A 243 -15.87 10.80 17.24
CA MET A 243 -16.21 9.74 16.28
C MET A 243 -17.65 9.88 15.79
N ALA A 244 -18.63 10.16 16.66
CA ALA A 244 -20.01 10.36 16.27
C ALA A 244 -20.17 11.53 15.27
N LYS A 245 -19.56 12.68 15.58
CA LYS A 245 -19.57 13.84 14.69
C LYS A 245 -18.95 13.52 13.34
N SER A 246 -17.79 12.88 13.35
CA SER A 246 -17.00 12.58 12.17
C SER A 246 -17.66 11.53 11.28
N LEU A 247 -18.23 10.47 11.86
CA LEU A 247 -18.99 9.46 11.13
C LEU A 247 -20.26 10.03 10.53
N ALA A 248 -21.04 10.83 11.30
CA ALA A 248 -22.22 11.51 10.78
C ALA A 248 -21.86 12.42 9.59
N GLN A 249 -20.78 13.18 9.70
CA GLN A 249 -20.27 14.05 8.62
C GLN A 249 -19.83 13.25 7.39
N ALA A 250 -19.11 12.14 7.59
CA ALA A 250 -18.66 11.25 6.52
C ALA A 250 -19.84 10.65 5.76
N ILE A 251 -20.86 10.17 6.49
CA ILE A 251 -22.09 9.60 5.91
C ILE A 251 -22.85 10.67 5.13
N GLU A 252 -22.95 11.90 5.65
CA GLU A 252 -23.65 12.99 4.98
C GLU A 252 -23.00 13.37 3.65
N ARG A 253 -21.68 13.30 3.56
CA ARG A 253 -20.91 13.58 2.34
C ARG A 253 -21.06 12.53 1.25
N SER A 254 -21.37 11.29 1.61
CA SER A 254 -21.49 10.16 0.67
C SER A 254 -22.95 9.77 0.44
N PRO A 255 -23.50 9.98 -0.78
CA PRO A 255 -24.87 9.53 -1.11
C PRO A 255 -25.08 8.02 -0.88
N ALA A 256 -24.07 7.21 -1.20
CA ALA A 256 -24.08 5.77 -0.99
C ALA A 256 -24.15 5.40 0.48
N ALA A 257 -23.32 6.05 1.33
CA ALA A 257 -23.36 5.83 2.76
C ALA A 257 -24.71 6.26 3.37
N ARG A 258 -25.27 7.42 2.97
CA ARG A 258 -26.62 7.84 3.40
C ARG A 258 -27.71 6.83 3.02
N ALA A 259 -27.60 6.24 1.85
CA ALA A 259 -28.55 5.21 1.42
C ALA A 259 -28.42 3.94 2.25
N ALA A 260 -27.22 3.54 2.64
CA ALA A 260 -26.90 2.32 3.37
C ALA A 260 -27.20 2.41 4.88
N PHE A 261 -26.93 3.57 5.51
CA PHE A 261 -27.14 3.73 6.95
C PHE A 261 -28.61 3.93 7.34
N ARG A 262 -28.97 3.48 8.53
CA ARG A 262 -30.31 3.69 9.14
C ARG A 262 -30.46 5.11 9.67
N TYR A 263 -29.37 5.77 10.01
CA TYR A 263 -29.28 7.10 10.63
C TYR A 263 -28.00 7.81 10.22
N SER A 264 -28.04 9.14 10.22
CA SER A 264 -26.88 9.99 9.86
C SER A 264 -26.70 11.20 10.80
N ASP A 265 -27.65 11.43 11.75
CA ASP A 265 -27.50 12.51 12.71
C ASP A 265 -26.55 12.15 13.85
N VAL A 266 -25.89 13.20 14.41
CA VAL A 266 -24.85 13.05 15.42
C VAL A 266 -25.35 12.39 16.70
N ALA A 267 -26.58 12.70 17.14
CA ALA A 267 -27.11 12.22 18.41
C ALA A 267 -27.39 10.72 18.32
N THR A 268 -28.07 10.27 17.28
CA THR A 268 -28.34 8.84 17.02
C THR A 268 -27.03 8.08 16.78
N MET A 269 -26.08 8.66 16.01
CA MET A 269 -24.76 8.09 15.80
C MET A 269 -24.03 7.89 17.14
N ARG A 270 -24.03 8.90 18.02
CA ARG A 270 -23.40 8.80 19.33
C ARG A 270 -24.02 7.70 20.20
N HIS A 271 -25.34 7.57 20.16
CA HIS A 271 -26.06 6.54 20.90
C HIS A 271 -25.77 5.12 20.37
N SER A 272 -25.51 4.99 19.08
CA SER A 272 -25.20 3.71 18.44
C SER A 272 -23.75 3.24 18.66
N ILE A 273 -22.84 4.12 19.10
CA ILE A 273 -21.46 3.73 19.40
C ILE A 273 -21.41 2.88 20.67
N LYS A 274 -21.11 1.59 20.51
CA LYS A 274 -20.92 0.62 21.59
C LYS A 274 -19.52 0.68 22.17
N ASP A 275 -18.50 0.81 21.29
CA ASP A 275 -17.11 0.85 21.72
C ASP A 275 -16.22 1.56 20.68
N VAL A 276 -15.10 2.12 21.15
CA VAL A 276 -14.07 2.76 20.34
C VAL A 276 -12.70 2.32 20.83
N VAL A 277 -11.84 1.89 19.90
CA VAL A 277 -10.46 1.54 20.20
C VAL A 277 -9.50 2.19 19.22
N LEU A 278 -8.31 2.56 19.72
CA LEU A 278 -7.16 2.93 18.92
C LEU A 278 -6.38 1.65 18.57
N ARG A 279 -6.28 1.34 17.29
CA ARG A 279 -5.66 0.14 16.75
C ARG A 279 -4.19 0.37 16.42
N THR A 280 -3.31 -0.49 16.91
CA THR A 280 -1.90 -0.54 16.50
C THR A 280 -1.61 -1.90 15.87
N ARG A 281 -1.28 -1.93 14.58
CA ARG A 281 -0.79 -3.15 13.90
C ARG A 281 0.73 -3.24 14.10
N LEU A 282 1.20 -4.37 14.65
CA LEU A 282 2.61 -4.58 14.95
C LEU A 282 3.44 -4.98 13.71
N GLU A 283 2.77 -5.44 12.65
CA GLU A 283 3.42 -5.89 11.41
C GLU A 283 3.28 -4.91 10.24
N SER A 284 2.48 -3.84 10.38
CA SER A 284 2.29 -2.84 9.33
C SER A 284 3.50 -1.91 9.25
N VAL A 285 3.88 -1.48 8.04
CA VAL A 285 5.01 -0.56 7.83
C VAL A 285 4.58 0.74 7.14
N GLY A 286 3.66 0.69 6.19
CA GLY A 286 3.23 1.85 5.42
C GLY A 286 2.73 2.99 6.31
N SER A 287 1.64 2.77 7.01
CA SER A 287 0.97 3.75 7.87
C SER A 287 1.27 3.56 9.37
N GLN A 288 2.48 3.09 9.70
CA GLN A 288 2.91 2.92 11.09
C GLN A 288 3.11 4.28 11.78
N GLY A 289 2.55 4.43 12.99
CA GLY A 289 2.61 5.68 13.75
C GLY A 289 1.44 6.64 13.48
N LEU A 290 0.56 6.34 12.50
CA LEU A 290 -0.67 7.07 12.24
C LEU A 290 -1.83 6.49 13.08
N LYS A 291 -2.81 7.33 13.40
CA LYS A 291 -3.99 6.94 14.18
C LYS A 291 -4.93 6.08 13.35
N LYS A 292 -5.36 4.97 13.91
CA LYS A 292 -6.32 4.04 13.30
C LYS A 292 -7.35 3.65 14.35
N TYR A 293 -8.56 4.14 14.21
CA TYR A 293 -9.63 3.79 15.13
C TYR A 293 -10.51 2.68 14.53
N LEU A 294 -10.99 1.80 15.42
CA LEU A 294 -12.13 0.95 15.15
C LEU A 294 -13.30 1.46 16.00
N VAL A 295 -14.45 1.63 15.38
CA VAL A 295 -15.68 2.07 16.03
C VAL A 295 -16.74 1.00 15.85
N LEU A 296 -17.23 0.42 16.95
CA LEU A 296 -18.29 -0.57 16.94
C LEU A 296 -19.65 0.13 17.05
N LEU A 297 -20.48 -0.06 16.05
CA LEU A 297 -21.81 0.52 15.95
C LEU A 297 -22.90 -0.55 16.10
N ASP A 298 -23.94 -0.23 16.84
CA ASP A 298 -25.15 -1.08 16.99
C ASP A 298 -25.99 -1.03 15.71
N LYS A 299 -25.99 -2.11 14.95
CA LYS A 299 -26.83 -2.38 13.77
C LYS A 299 -27.07 -1.18 12.84
N PRO A 300 -26.03 -0.50 12.38
CA PRO A 300 -26.18 0.79 11.69
C PRO A 300 -26.66 0.65 10.25
N LEU A 301 -26.50 -0.52 9.62
CA LEU A 301 -26.75 -0.71 8.19
C LEU A 301 -28.15 -1.28 7.91
N LYS A 302 -28.77 -0.76 6.87
CA LYS A 302 -29.99 -1.35 6.30
C LYS A 302 -29.64 -2.69 5.65
N GLY A 303 -30.47 -3.71 5.90
CA GLY A 303 -30.24 -5.05 5.33
C GLY A 303 -29.20 -5.92 6.05
N LEU A 304 -28.55 -5.38 7.11
CA LEU A 304 -27.65 -6.14 7.98
C LEU A 304 -28.08 -5.92 9.44
N ASP A 305 -28.62 -6.97 10.08
CA ASP A 305 -29.10 -6.90 11.48
C ASP A 305 -28.02 -7.35 12.46
N MET A 306 -26.85 -6.70 12.37
CA MET A 306 -25.65 -7.00 13.16
C MET A 306 -24.88 -5.72 13.48
N ASP A 307 -24.09 -5.76 14.55
CA ASP A 307 -23.13 -4.72 14.86
C ASP A 307 -22.11 -4.58 13.73
N VAL A 308 -21.62 -3.36 13.50
CA VAL A 308 -20.69 -3.06 12.41
C VAL A 308 -19.44 -2.39 12.95
N VAL A 309 -18.29 -2.85 12.50
CA VAL A 309 -17.00 -2.21 12.76
C VAL A 309 -16.69 -1.22 11.65
N MET A 310 -16.66 0.07 11.99
CA MET A 310 -16.12 1.11 11.10
C MET A 310 -14.64 1.29 11.34
N TYR A 311 -13.90 1.49 10.26
CA TYR A 311 -12.47 1.77 10.27
C TYR A 311 -12.27 3.24 9.96
N VAL A 312 -11.62 3.97 10.87
CA VAL A 312 -11.33 5.41 10.74
C VAL A 312 -9.81 5.56 10.78
N LYS A 313 -9.21 5.71 9.61
CA LYS A 313 -7.76 5.69 9.39
C LYS A 313 -7.27 7.10 9.08
N GLN A 314 -6.32 7.60 9.88
CA GLN A 314 -5.67 8.87 9.60
C GLN A 314 -4.92 8.79 8.26
N GLU A 315 -5.16 9.78 7.41
CA GLU A 315 -4.46 9.96 6.15
C GLU A 315 -3.54 11.18 6.21
N ILE A 316 -2.46 11.11 5.46
CA ILE A 316 -1.45 12.15 5.34
C ILE A 316 -1.21 12.44 3.86
N PRO A 317 -0.54 13.55 3.49
CA PRO A 317 -0.17 13.77 2.10
C PRO A 317 0.54 12.54 1.52
N SER A 318 0.34 12.27 0.23
CA SER A 318 0.99 11.13 -0.44
C SER A 318 2.52 11.22 -0.36
N ALA A 319 3.19 10.11 -0.52
CA ALA A 319 4.67 10.08 -0.53
C ALA A 319 5.26 10.95 -1.65
N ALA A 320 4.56 11.06 -2.79
CA ALA A 320 4.97 11.94 -3.90
C ALA A 320 4.94 13.43 -3.52
N GLU A 321 3.92 13.82 -2.77
CA GLU A 321 3.78 15.19 -2.25
C GLU A 321 4.82 15.48 -1.16
N ARG A 322 4.97 14.58 -0.19
CA ARG A 322 5.95 14.71 0.91
C ARG A 322 7.38 14.80 0.40
N ALA A 323 7.72 14.06 -0.65
CA ALA A 323 9.01 14.13 -1.33
C ALA A 323 9.18 15.40 -2.20
N GLY A 324 8.13 16.17 -2.39
CA GLY A 324 8.13 17.34 -3.27
C GLY A 324 8.35 16.98 -4.74
N ALA A 325 7.95 15.78 -5.16
CA ALA A 325 7.95 15.35 -6.56
C ALA A 325 6.78 15.99 -7.33
N ILE A 326 5.67 16.23 -6.65
CA ILE A 326 4.50 16.95 -7.14
C ILE A 326 4.05 18.00 -6.12
N PRO A 327 3.25 19.01 -6.52
CA PRO A 327 2.61 19.93 -5.60
C PRO A 327 1.66 19.21 -4.63
N MET A 328 1.41 19.82 -3.48
CA MET A 328 0.40 19.38 -2.52
C MET A 328 -0.99 19.42 -3.15
N ASP A 329 -1.79 18.37 -2.94
CA ASP A 329 -3.19 18.33 -3.34
C ASP A 329 -3.99 19.35 -2.50
N PRO A 330 -4.88 20.16 -3.11
CA PRO A 330 -5.72 21.09 -2.36
C PRO A 330 -6.78 20.40 -1.49
N ARG A 331 -7.12 19.14 -1.79
CA ARG A 331 -8.04 18.34 -0.96
C ARG A 331 -7.34 17.91 0.34
N SER A 332 -8.11 17.65 1.38
CA SER A 332 -7.55 17.00 2.57
C SER A 332 -7.11 15.57 2.24
N PRO A 333 -6.09 15.01 2.94
CA PRO A 333 -5.60 13.66 2.62
C PRO A 333 -6.66 12.56 2.66
N GLY A 334 -7.60 12.60 3.61
CA GLY A 334 -8.71 11.65 3.67
C GLY A 334 -9.70 11.82 2.51
N GLN A 335 -9.97 13.08 2.11
CA GLN A 335 -10.78 13.39 0.93
C GLN A 335 -10.12 12.85 -0.35
N ARG A 336 -8.82 13.12 -0.54
CA ARG A 336 -8.03 12.61 -1.66
C ARG A 336 -8.12 11.08 -1.73
N CYS A 337 -7.83 10.40 -0.61
CA CYS A 337 -7.87 8.93 -0.53
C CYS A 337 -9.25 8.38 -0.95
N ALA A 338 -10.34 8.93 -0.41
CA ALA A 338 -11.70 8.45 -0.71
C ALA A 338 -12.11 8.73 -2.16
N GLU A 339 -11.92 9.95 -2.65
CA GLU A 339 -12.31 10.34 -4.01
C GLU A 339 -11.45 9.61 -5.07
N ASP A 340 -10.14 9.48 -4.83
CA ASP A 340 -9.26 8.76 -5.75
C ASP A 340 -9.55 7.26 -5.75
N MET A 341 -9.94 6.67 -4.60
CA MET A 341 -10.41 5.28 -4.55
C MET A 341 -11.64 5.09 -5.45
N ASP A 342 -12.60 6.01 -5.44
CA ASP A 342 -13.78 5.93 -6.32
C ASP A 342 -13.39 6.06 -7.80
N VAL A 343 -12.36 6.85 -8.11
CA VAL A 343 -11.81 6.96 -9.48
C VAL A 343 -11.09 5.67 -9.91
N LEU A 344 -10.39 5.01 -8.99
CA LEU A 344 -9.53 3.86 -9.30
C LEU A 344 -10.22 2.51 -9.17
N THR A 345 -11.43 2.45 -8.57
CA THR A 345 -12.23 1.23 -8.43
C THR A 345 -13.50 1.31 -9.27
N ASN A 346 -13.80 0.26 -10.02
CA ASN A 346 -15.03 0.15 -10.78
C ASN A 346 -15.58 -1.28 -10.72
N PRO A 347 -16.71 -1.49 -10.07
CA PRO A 347 -17.52 -0.50 -9.34
C PRO A 347 -16.85 -0.02 -8.06
N SER A 348 -17.27 1.17 -7.56
CA SER A 348 -16.78 1.77 -6.32
C SER A 348 -16.91 0.82 -5.12
N ALA A 349 -16.01 0.99 -4.15
CA ALA A 349 -16.04 0.21 -2.93
C ALA A 349 -17.18 0.64 -2.01
N TYR A 350 -17.71 -0.31 -1.24
CA TYR A 350 -18.83 -0.09 -0.32
C TYR A 350 -18.40 0.78 0.87
N LEU A 351 -19.19 1.81 1.17
CA LEU A 351 -18.97 2.74 2.30
C LEU A 351 -17.57 3.40 2.29
N ASN A 352 -17.17 3.92 1.16
CA ASN A 352 -15.97 4.73 1.01
C ASN A 352 -16.30 6.19 1.34
N CYS A 353 -15.76 6.71 2.45
CA CYS A 353 -16.05 8.05 2.95
C CYS A 353 -14.80 8.70 3.55
N TRP A 354 -14.91 9.96 3.96
CA TRP A 354 -13.86 10.66 4.66
C TRP A 354 -14.43 11.67 5.67
N CYS A 355 -13.62 12.00 6.68
CA CYS A 355 -13.95 13.01 7.67
C CYS A 355 -12.70 13.71 8.21
N ASP A 356 -12.91 14.79 8.96
CA ASP A 356 -11.84 15.47 9.67
C ASP A 356 -12.10 15.44 11.18
N ILE A 357 -11.06 15.23 11.98
CA ILE A 357 -11.10 15.29 13.44
C ILE A 357 -10.06 16.30 13.89
N GLY A 358 -10.52 17.49 14.23
CA GLY A 358 -9.65 18.62 14.50
C GLY A 358 -8.89 19.06 13.26
N LYS A 359 -7.56 18.91 13.26
CA LYS A 359 -6.68 19.24 12.11
C LYS A 359 -6.25 18.01 11.31
N GLU A 360 -6.68 16.84 11.71
CA GLU A 360 -6.29 15.59 11.09
C GLU A 360 -7.41 15.11 10.16
N SER A 361 -7.04 14.52 9.04
CA SER A 361 -7.96 14.01 8.03
C SER A 361 -7.94 12.48 8.05
N TYR A 362 -9.12 11.88 7.85
CA TYR A 362 -9.31 10.44 7.98
C TYR A 362 -10.10 9.88 6.81
N TRP A 363 -9.64 8.75 6.31
CA TRP A 363 -10.46 7.86 5.49
C TRP A 363 -11.34 7.01 6.39
N VAL A 364 -12.61 6.80 5.97
CA VAL A 364 -13.61 6.05 6.71
C VAL A 364 -14.17 4.95 5.83
N SER A 365 -14.10 3.72 6.32
CA SER A 365 -14.63 2.57 5.62
C SER A 365 -15.29 1.56 6.56
N PHE A 366 -16.04 0.65 5.98
CA PHE A 366 -16.58 -0.52 6.65
C PHE A 366 -15.51 -1.62 6.74
N LYS A 367 -15.31 -2.21 7.92
CA LYS A 367 -14.40 -3.35 8.08
C LYS A 367 -15.08 -4.62 7.58
N GLU A 368 -15.00 -4.85 6.30
CA GLU A 368 -15.66 -5.95 5.62
C GLU A 368 -14.89 -7.28 5.73
N PRO A 369 -15.60 -8.44 5.74
CA PRO A 369 -14.97 -9.74 5.81
C PRO A 369 -14.35 -10.21 4.49
N TRP A 370 -14.80 -9.66 3.38
CA TRP A 370 -14.50 -10.12 2.02
C TRP A 370 -13.29 -9.41 1.40
N SER A 371 -12.63 -8.54 2.15
CA SER A 371 -11.40 -7.86 1.74
C SER A 371 -10.20 -8.72 2.11
N ASP A 372 -9.56 -9.30 1.10
CA ASP A 372 -8.31 -10.05 1.21
C ASP A 372 -7.26 -9.47 0.27
N GLU A 373 -6.00 -9.54 0.66
CA GLU A 373 -4.84 -9.07 -0.11
C GLU A 373 -4.03 -10.27 -0.62
N ILE A 374 -3.35 -10.12 -1.76
CA ILE A 374 -2.45 -11.16 -2.28
C ILE A 374 -1.24 -11.27 -1.36
N GLU A 375 -1.04 -12.47 -0.79
CA GLU A 375 0.13 -12.78 0.03
C GLU A 375 1.32 -13.15 -0.86
N LEU A 376 2.40 -12.37 -0.76
CA LEU A 376 3.61 -12.53 -1.58
C LEU A 376 4.33 -13.85 -1.30
N GLU A 377 4.23 -14.38 -0.09
CA GLU A 377 4.79 -15.66 0.33
C GLU A 377 4.23 -16.84 -0.48
N ASN A 378 3.09 -16.63 -1.12
CA ASN A 378 2.46 -17.62 -2.00
C ASN A 378 3.04 -17.61 -3.43
N VAL A 379 3.84 -16.60 -3.80
CA VAL A 379 4.51 -16.49 -5.11
C VAL A 379 5.86 -17.21 -5.06
N ARG A 380 5.86 -18.55 -5.05
CA ARG A 380 7.03 -19.38 -4.72
C ARG A 380 7.85 -19.87 -5.91
N ASN A 381 7.49 -19.55 -7.14
CA ASN A 381 8.20 -19.97 -8.33
C ASN A 381 7.99 -19.03 -9.51
N TYR A 382 8.83 -19.18 -10.54
CA TYR A 382 8.78 -18.32 -11.71
C TYR A 382 7.43 -18.31 -12.46
N PRO A 383 6.77 -19.44 -12.73
CA PRO A 383 5.44 -19.42 -13.37
C PRO A 383 4.40 -18.61 -12.61
N LYS A 384 4.38 -18.71 -11.28
CA LYS A 384 3.47 -17.91 -10.44
C LYS A 384 3.83 -16.42 -10.45
N LEU A 385 5.11 -16.10 -10.44
CA LEU A 385 5.57 -14.73 -10.54
C LEU A 385 5.15 -14.13 -11.89
N LEU A 386 5.29 -14.87 -12.97
CA LEU A 386 4.89 -14.45 -14.31
C LEU A 386 3.36 -14.23 -14.40
N GLU A 387 2.56 -15.13 -13.79
CA GLU A 387 1.12 -14.96 -13.62
C GLU A 387 0.79 -13.66 -12.86
N MET A 388 1.41 -13.45 -11.68
CA MET A 388 1.20 -12.24 -10.89
C MET A 388 1.67 -10.96 -11.60
N THR A 389 2.67 -11.06 -12.45
CA THR A 389 3.11 -9.95 -13.31
C THR A 389 2.04 -9.53 -14.30
N ARG A 390 1.39 -10.50 -14.96
CA ARG A 390 0.26 -10.22 -15.86
C ARG A 390 -0.93 -9.66 -15.11
N VAL A 391 -1.24 -10.22 -13.94
CA VAL A 391 -2.30 -9.71 -13.06
C VAL A 391 -2.04 -8.25 -12.69
N TRP A 392 -0.81 -7.92 -12.26
CA TRP A 392 -0.45 -6.54 -11.93
C TRP A 392 -0.68 -5.59 -13.11
N GLY A 393 -0.19 -5.95 -14.30
CA GLY A 393 -0.38 -5.14 -15.51
C GLY A 393 -1.85 -4.98 -15.89
N SER A 394 -2.66 -6.04 -15.73
CA SER A 394 -4.10 -6.00 -15.99
C SER A 394 -4.84 -5.10 -15.01
N VAL A 395 -4.51 -5.17 -13.71
CA VAL A 395 -5.11 -4.32 -12.67
C VAL A 395 -4.76 -2.85 -12.92
N ALA A 396 -3.47 -2.53 -13.09
CA ALA A 396 -3.01 -1.16 -13.34
C ALA A 396 -3.63 -0.58 -14.63
N GLY A 397 -3.68 -1.37 -15.68
CA GLY A 397 -4.27 -0.95 -16.97
C GLY A 397 -5.77 -0.71 -16.87
N ALA A 398 -6.53 -1.58 -16.20
CA ALA A 398 -7.97 -1.41 -15.98
C ALA A 398 -8.24 -0.16 -15.12
N MET A 399 -7.50 0.03 -14.04
CA MET A 399 -7.57 1.17 -13.15
C MET A 399 -7.34 2.51 -13.89
N HIS A 400 -6.37 2.54 -14.80
CA HIS A 400 -6.11 3.74 -15.61
C HIS A 400 -7.14 3.93 -16.72
N ARG A 401 -7.63 2.84 -17.34
CA ARG A 401 -8.64 2.87 -18.43
C ARG A 401 -9.95 3.49 -17.99
N GLN A 402 -10.40 3.21 -16.77
CA GLN A 402 -11.69 3.70 -16.28
C GLN A 402 -11.72 5.24 -16.05
N GLN A 403 -10.59 5.92 -16.07
CA GLN A 403 -10.51 7.37 -15.97
C GLN A 403 -10.90 8.08 -17.28
N GLY A 404 -11.22 7.34 -18.33
CA GLY A 404 -11.79 7.85 -19.56
C GLY A 404 -11.03 7.48 -20.83
N SER A 405 -11.76 7.49 -21.94
CA SER A 405 -11.23 7.09 -23.24
C SER A 405 -10.12 8.02 -23.77
N ALA A 406 -10.18 9.31 -23.44
CA ALA A 406 -9.14 10.27 -23.83
C ALA A 406 -7.82 9.98 -23.15
N ILE A 407 -7.84 9.69 -21.83
CA ILE A 407 -6.66 9.30 -21.05
C ILE A 407 -6.09 7.99 -21.60
N ALA A 408 -6.94 6.99 -21.82
CA ALA A 408 -6.51 5.71 -22.39
C ALA A 408 -5.86 5.87 -23.77
N ALA A 409 -6.42 6.70 -24.64
CA ALA A 409 -5.84 6.98 -25.96
C ALA A 409 -4.46 7.67 -25.86
N ALA A 410 -4.30 8.63 -24.95
CA ALA A 410 -3.04 9.31 -24.70
C ALA A 410 -1.96 8.35 -24.17
N ILE A 411 -2.33 7.44 -23.27
CA ILE A 411 -1.45 6.39 -22.77
C ILE A 411 -1.05 5.43 -23.89
N LEU A 412 -2.02 4.91 -24.67
CA LEU A 412 -1.75 4.00 -25.79
C LEU A 412 -0.81 4.61 -26.82
N GLN A 413 -0.97 5.90 -27.14
CA GLN A 413 -0.06 6.61 -28.03
C GLN A 413 1.38 6.59 -27.51
N ARG A 414 1.58 6.75 -26.20
CA ARG A 414 2.91 6.71 -25.58
C ARG A 414 3.47 5.29 -25.51
N LEU A 415 2.63 4.30 -25.19
CA LEU A 415 3.02 2.88 -25.17
C LEU A 415 3.43 2.35 -26.55
N ASN A 416 3.04 2.99 -27.64
CA ASN A 416 3.48 2.65 -28.99
C ASN A 416 4.86 3.19 -29.34
N ARG A 417 5.48 4.01 -28.46
CA ARG A 417 6.86 4.50 -28.63
C ARG A 417 7.83 3.46 -28.07
N PRO A 418 8.69 2.86 -28.90
CA PRO A 418 9.60 1.80 -28.43
C PRO A 418 10.54 2.28 -27.32
N GLU A 419 10.89 3.57 -27.32
CA GLU A 419 11.80 4.15 -26.33
C GLU A 419 11.24 4.09 -24.90
N LEU A 420 9.91 4.11 -24.73
CA LEU A 420 9.30 4.08 -23.41
C LEU A 420 9.58 2.76 -22.68
N PHE A 421 9.46 1.64 -23.37
CA PHE A 421 9.75 0.33 -22.81
C PHE A 421 11.21 0.23 -22.33
N ASP A 422 12.14 0.69 -23.18
CA ASP A 422 13.58 0.71 -22.83
C ASP A 422 13.88 1.66 -21.67
N GLN A 423 13.24 2.83 -21.61
CA GLN A 423 13.35 3.76 -20.49
C GLN A 423 12.88 3.12 -19.18
N LEU A 424 11.72 2.45 -19.18
CA LEU A 424 11.17 1.77 -18.00
C LEU A 424 12.13 0.68 -17.48
N ARG A 425 12.66 -0.16 -18.37
CA ARG A 425 13.63 -1.20 -18.05
C ARG A 425 14.93 -0.62 -17.47
N HIS A 426 15.46 0.38 -18.12
CA HIS A 426 16.69 1.05 -17.70
C HIS A 426 16.49 1.70 -16.32
N ARG A 427 15.44 2.51 -16.13
CA ARG A 427 15.13 3.18 -14.87
C ARG A 427 14.85 2.21 -13.74
N SER A 428 14.13 1.12 -14.01
CA SER A 428 13.91 0.09 -12.99
C SER A 428 15.23 -0.56 -12.53
N THR A 429 16.20 -0.71 -13.44
CA THR A 429 17.52 -1.26 -13.10
C THR A 429 18.34 -0.27 -12.29
N LEU A 430 18.32 1.01 -12.66
CA LEU A 430 18.99 2.07 -11.90
C LEU A 430 18.42 2.22 -10.50
N TYR A 431 17.07 2.23 -10.40
CA TYR A 431 16.44 2.35 -9.09
C TYR A 431 16.71 1.14 -8.19
N MET A 432 16.69 -0.09 -8.71
CA MET A 432 17.05 -1.27 -7.92
C MET A 432 18.46 -1.17 -7.35
N ALA A 433 19.42 -0.68 -8.12
CA ALA A 433 20.79 -0.46 -7.64
C ALA A 433 20.86 0.69 -6.60
N THR A 434 20.00 1.70 -6.72
CA THR A 434 19.86 2.76 -5.72
C THR A 434 19.26 2.22 -4.43
N LEU A 435 18.17 1.44 -4.53
CA LEU A 435 17.51 0.81 -3.39
C LEU A 435 18.48 -0.11 -2.61
N ASP A 436 19.36 -0.83 -3.30
CA ASP A 436 20.40 -1.66 -2.65
C ASP A 436 21.31 -0.81 -1.76
N ARG A 437 21.74 0.36 -2.25
CA ARG A 437 22.56 1.32 -1.49
C ARG A 437 21.77 1.97 -0.36
N GLU A 438 20.56 2.47 -0.65
CA GLU A 438 19.71 3.12 0.35
C GLU A 438 19.41 2.19 1.52
N TYR A 439 19.11 0.92 1.25
CA TYR A 439 18.88 -0.06 2.31
C TYR A 439 20.14 -0.34 3.13
N ALA A 440 21.30 -0.47 2.49
CA ALA A 440 22.58 -0.66 3.18
C ALA A 440 22.94 0.57 4.04
N ASP A 441 22.77 1.78 3.52
CA ASP A 441 23.00 3.03 4.23
C ASP A 441 22.05 3.18 5.43
N PHE A 442 20.76 2.86 5.24
CA PHE A 442 19.77 2.84 6.31
C PHE A 442 20.14 1.86 7.43
N MET A 443 20.52 0.63 7.08
CA MET A 443 20.90 -0.42 8.05
C MET A 443 22.20 -0.09 8.78
N SER A 444 23.08 0.71 8.17
CA SER A 444 24.33 1.15 8.79
C SER A 444 24.19 2.44 9.64
N ASP A 445 23.10 3.20 9.47
CA ASP A 445 22.88 4.46 10.21
C ASP A 445 22.68 4.19 11.71
N PRO A 446 23.53 4.75 12.60
CA PRO A 446 23.43 4.52 14.04
C PRO A 446 22.11 5.03 14.63
N ARG A 447 21.49 6.06 14.05
CA ARG A 447 20.22 6.65 14.49
C ARG A 447 19.06 5.70 14.15
N ALA A 448 19.04 5.13 12.94
CA ALA A 448 18.06 4.14 12.54
C ALA A 448 18.13 2.89 13.45
N ARG A 449 19.34 2.42 13.76
CA ARG A 449 19.54 1.30 14.68
C ARG A 449 19.07 1.61 16.10
N ALA A 450 19.32 2.82 16.60
CA ALA A 450 18.88 3.24 17.94
C ALA A 450 17.35 3.29 18.03
N GLU A 451 16.67 3.85 17.02
CA GLU A 451 15.20 3.87 16.96
C GLU A 451 14.61 2.45 16.87
N ALA A 452 15.18 1.60 16.02
CA ALA A 452 14.74 0.21 15.90
C ALA A 452 14.92 -0.57 17.23
N ALA A 453 16.03 -0.37 17.94
CA ALA A 453 16.27 -0.98 19.24
C ALA A 453 15.26 -0.49 20.30
N LYS A 454 14.93 0.81 20.31
CA LYS A 454 13.90 1.39 21.20
C LYS A 454 12.54 0.73 20.97
N ALA A 455 12.14 0.56 19.70
CA ALA A 455 10.90 -0.11 19.34
C ALA A 455 10.90 -1.59 19.74
N GLN A 456 12.00 -2.31 19.47
CA GLN A 456 12.16 -3.72 19.83
C GLN A 456 12.01 -3.95 21.34
N ALA A 457 12.70 -3.15 22.16
CA ALA A 457 12.62 -3.25 23.61
C ALA A 457 11.19 -3.09 24.15
N LYS A 458 10.42 -2.17 23.53
CA LYS A 458 9.02 -1.95 23.91
C LYS A 458 8.11 -3.08 23.46
N LEU A 459 8.36 -3.65 22.29
CA LEU A 459 7.64 -4.84 21.83
C LEU A 459 7.88 -6.03 22.75
N ASP A 460 9.11 -6.22 23.19
CA ASP A 460 9.47 -7.33 24.10
C ASP A 460 8.84 -7.14 25.48
N ALA A 461 8.77 -5.90 25.97
CA ALA A 461 8.04 -5.59 27.21
C ALA A 461 6.52 -5.85 27.05
N ALA A 462 5.91 -5.47 25.92
CA ALA A 462 4.50 -5.75 25.66
C ALA A 462 4.22 -7.26 25.55
N LYS A 463 5.13 -8.03 24.94
CA LYS A 463 5.06 -9.49 24.89
C LYS A 463 5.07 -10.11 26.29
N ALA A 464 6.00 -9.67 27.13
CA ALA A 464 6.13 -10.18 28.50
C ALA A 464 4.85 -9.90 29.31
N GLN A 465 4.26 -8.72 29.16
CA GLN A 465 3.01 -8.37 29.81
C GLN A 465 1.84 -9.27 29.38
N VAL A 466 1.66 -9.48 28.05
CA VAL A 466 0.60 -10.35 27.51
C VAL A 466 0.77 -11.78 28.00
N THR A 467 2.01 -12.28 28.07
CA THR A 467 2.31 -13.62 28.59
C THR A 467 1.98 -13.73 30.08
N ALA A 468 2.32 -12.72 30.87
CA ALA A 468 2.00 -12.69 32.29
C ALA A 468 0.48 -12.65 32.56
N GLU A 469 -0.27 -11.85 31.79
CA GLU A 469 -1.73 -11.78 31.87
C GLU A 469 -2.40 -13.11 31.44
N ALA A 470 -1.85 -13.79 30.45
CA ALA A 470 -2.34 -15.11 29.99
C ALA A 470 -2.11 -16.22 31.04
N ASN A 471 -0.99 -16.16 31.76
CA ASN A 471 -0.66 -17.14 32.82
C ASN A 471 -1.41 -16.88 34.15
N ALA A 472 -1.96 -15.69 34.33
CA ALA A 472 -2.73 -15.33 35.51
C ALA A 472 -4.23 -15.64 35.44
N ARG A 473 -4.70 -16.07 34.25
CA ARG A 473 -6.06 -16.54 33.97
C ARG A 473 -6.11 -18.05 33.97
#